data_384f4dd34fa320ab3946ee8f8c72f4ed
#
_entry.id   384f4dd34fa320ab3946ee8f8c72f4ed
#
_cell.length_a   1.000
_cell.length_b   1.000
_cell.length_c   1.000
_cell.angle_alpha   90.00
_cell.angle_beta   90.00
_cell.angle_gamma   90.00
#
_symmetry.space_group_name_H-M   'P 1'
#
loop_
_entity.id
_entity.type
_entity.pdbx_description
1 polymer ?
#
loop_
_entity_poly.entity_id
_entity_poly.type
_entity_poly.pdbx_seq_one_letter_code
_entity_poly.pdbx_strand_id
1 'polypeptide(L)'
;MANILVVDDEIGIRELLSEILGDEGHSITLAENAAEARAARLAGQHDLVLLDIWMPDTDGVSLLKEWSTSGLLTMPVLMMSGHATIDTAVEATRIGATDFLEKPIALAKLLAAVKRGLTLKTALRPAVGGAAVASAAIATAAEAPPKSSISGLDLELPLREARDEFERSYFTYHLAREKGSMTRIAEKTGLERTHLYRKLKALGLPIGGKKPGEGTEDA
;
A
#
# COMPACT_ATOMS: atom_id res chain seq x y z
N MET A 1 -14.90 10.85 -16.09
CA MET A 1 -16.06 10.12 -15.55
C MET A 1 -15.75 8.63 -15.60
N ALA A 2 -15.80 7.93 -14.48
CA ALA A 2 -15.49 6.50 -14.37
C ALA A 2 -16.61 5.79 -13.58
N ASN A 3 -16.84 4.51 -13.85
CA ASN A 3 -17.80 3.68 -13.12
C ASN A 3 -17.07 2.96 -11.99
N ILE A 4 -17.39 3.30 -10.75
CA ILE A 4 -16.75 2.75 -9.56
C ILE A 4 -17.74 1.87 -8.80
N LEU A 5 -17.35 0.64 -8.48
CA LEU A 5 -18.11 -0.23 -7.59
C LEU A 5 -17.58 -0.08 -6.17
N VAL A 6 -18.46 0.22 -5.22
CA VAL A 6 -18.15 0.30 -3.80
C VAL A 6 -18.83 -0.85 -3.08
N VAL A 7 -18.04 -1.70 -2.44
CA VAL A 7 -18.50 -2.90 -1.72
C VAL A 7 -18.09 -2.76 -0.26
N ASP A 8 -19.08 -2.62 0.61
CA ASP A 8 -18.89 -2.44 2.06
C ASP A 8 -20.20 -2.81 2.75
N ASP A 9 -20.20 -3.50 3.87
CA ASP A 9 -21.45 -3.85 4.58
C ASP A 9 -22.00 -2.67 5.39
N GLU A 10 -21.16 -1.69 5.72
CA GLU A 10 -21.55 -0.52 6.49
C GLU A 10 -22.19 0.57 5.60
N ILE A 11 -23.50 0.79 5.77
CA ILE A 11 -24.26 1.75 4.95
C ILE A 11 -23.68 3.16 5.00
N GLY A 12 -23.22 3.62 6.18
CA GLY A 12 -22.65 4.96 6.34
C GLY A 12 -21.36 5.16 5.54
N ILE A 13 -20.53 4.10 5.40
CA ILE A 13 -19.32 4.12 4.59
C ILE A 13 -19.69 4.16 3.09
N ARG A 14 -20.65 3.34 2.67
CA ARG A 14 -21.11 3.33 1.26
C ARG A 14 -21.66 4.69 0.84
N GLU A 15 -22.51 5.30 1.67
CA GLU A 15 -23.09 6.63 1.40
C GLU A 15 -22.01 7.70 1.32
N LEU A 16 -21.10 7.74 2.30
CA LEU A 16 -19.99 8.69 2.34
C LEU A 16 -19.09 8.57 1.10
N LEU A 17 -18.70 7.35 0.73
CA LEU A 17 -17.86 7.11 -0.45
C LEU A 17 -18.60 7.47 -1.74
N SER A 18 -19.92 7.21 -1.81
CA SER A 18 -20.76 7.57 -2.94
C SER A 18 -20.83 9.08 -3.13
N GLU A 19 -21.02 9.83 -2.05
CA GLU A 19 -21.06 11.29 -2.08
C GLU A 19 -19.71 11.86 -2.52
N ILE A 20 -18.62 11.47 -1.87
CA ILE A 20 -17.26 11.97 -2.19
C ILE A 20 -16.88 11.69 -3.65
N LEU A 21 -17.08 10.47 -4.11
CA LEU A 21 -16.67 10.08 -5.47
C LEU A 21 -17.65 10.60 -6.54
N GLY A 22 -18.92 10.80 -6.16
CA GLY A 22 -19.93 11.46 -7.00
C GLY A 22 -19.58 12.93 -7.24
N ASP A 23 -19.14 13.66 -6.21
CA ASP A 23 -18.65 15.03 -6.32
C ASP A 23 -17.42 15.16 -7.23
N GLU A 24 -16.58 14.14 -7.28
CA GLU A 24 -15.44 14.05 -8.21
C GLU A 24 -15.88 13.67 -9.66
N GLY A 25 -17.16 13.52 -9.90
CA GLY A 25 -17.74 13.26 -11.23
C GLY A 25 -17.67 11.80 -11.66
N HIS A 26 -17.65 10.85 -10.74
CA HIS A 26 -17.72 9.43 -11.02
C HIS A 26 -19.16 8.89 -10.93
N SER A 27 -19.47 7.80 -11.62
CA SER A 27 -20.71 7.03 -11.43
C SER A 27 -20.44 5.91 -10.43
N ILE A 28 -21.28 5.80 -9.40
CA ILE A 28 -21.06 4.87 -8.30
C ILE A 28 -22.14 3.78 -8.33
N THR A 29 -21.70 2.54 -8.24
CA THR A 29 -22.54 1.37 -7.96
C THR A 29 -22.23 0.91 -6.55
N LEU A 30 -23.26 0.69 -5.74
CA LEU A 30 -23.11 0.24 -4.35
C LEU A 30 -23.48 -1.24 -4.24
N ALA A 31 -22.76 -1.97 -3.41
CA ALA A 31 -23.05 -3.35 -3.03
C ALA A 31 -22.81 -3.49 -1.52
N GLU A 32 -23.74 -4.12 -0.81
CA GLU A 32 -23.65 -4.28 0.65
C GLU A 32 -22.97 -5.59 1.09
N ASN A 33 -22.74 -6.50 0.15
CA ASN A 33 -22.16 -7.81 0.39
C ASN A 33 -21.52 -8.38 -0.87
N ALA A 34 -20.83 -9.52 -0.73
CA ALA A 34 -20.17 -10.17 -1.86
C ALA A 34 -21.16 -10.70 -2.90
N ALA A 35 -22.38 -11.08 -2.52
CA ALA A 35 -23.38 -11.55 -3.47
C ALA A 35 -23.83 -10.43 -4.43
N GLU A 36 -24.09 -9.25 -3.88
CA GLU A 36 -24.42 -8.06 -4.70
C GLU A 36 -23.22 -7.60 -5.54
N ALA A 37 -22.01 -7.65 -4.96
CA ALA A 37 -20.80 -7.33 -5.70
C ALA A 37 -20.58 -8.25 -6.90
N ARG A 38 -20.85 -9.56 -6.77
CA ARG A 38 -20.84 -10.53 -7.89
C ARG A 38 -21.88 -10.17 -8.95
N ALA A 39 -23.11 -9.88 -8.53
CA ALA A 39 -24.18 -9.48 -9.43
C ALA A 39 -23.86 -8.20 -10.19
N ALA A 40 -23.38 -7.17 -9.50
CA ALA A 40 -22.95 -5.92 -10.10
C ALA A 40 -21.81 -6.12 -11.10
N ARG A 41 -20.84 -6.98 -10.76
CA ARG A 41 -19.70 -7.28 -11.64
C ARG A 41 -20.12 -8.01 -12.93
N LEU A 42 -21.14 -8.86 -12.87
CA LEU A 42 -21.70 -9.56 -14.03
C LEU A 42 -22.61 -8.65 -14.87
N ALA A 43 -23.32 -7.72 -14.22
CA ALA A 43 -24.25 -6.81 -14.87
C ALA A 43 -23.58 -5.71 -15.68
N GLY A 44 -22.34 -5.31 -15.32
CA GLY A 44 -21.64 -4.22 -15.96
C GLY A 44 -20.13 -4.21 -15.81
N GLN A 45 -19.49 -3.34 -16.59
CA GLN A 45 -18.06 -3.09 -16.46
C GLN A 45 -17.81 -1.92 -15.53
N HIS A 46 -16.93 -2.14 -14.56
CA HIS A 46 -16.45 -1.10 -13.65
C HIS A 46 -15.02 -0.71 -14.00
N ASP A 47 -14.69 0.55 -13.75
CA ASP A 47 -13.37 1.10 -14.02
C ASP A 47 -12.44 0.94 -12.81
N LEU A 48 -13.03 0.78 -11.62
CA LEU A 48 -12.35 0.59 -10.35
C LEU A 48 -13.32 -0.03 -9.35
N VAL A 49 -12.80 -0.80 -8.40
CA VAL A 49 -13.55 -1.34 -7.26
C VAL A 49 -12.92 -0.89 -5.96
N LEU A 50 -13.72 -0.40 -5.03
CA LEU A 50 -13.40 -0.28 -3.61
C LEU A 50 -14.03 -1.47 -2.90
N LEU A 51 -13.25 -2.29 -2.23
CA LEU A 51 -13.70 -3.56 -1.65
C LEU A 51 -13.30 -3.66 -0.17
N ASP A 52 -14.28 -3.72 0.70
CA ASP A 52 -14.02 -4.01 2.10
C ASP A 52 -13.57 -5.46 2.29
N ILE A 53 -12.66 -5.67 3.23
CA ILE A 53 -12.19 -7.00 3.61
C ILE A 53 -13.22 -7.70 4.49
N TRP A 54 -13.76 -7.01 5.47
CA TRP A 54 -14.61 -7.61 6.50
C TRP A 54 -16.09 -7.46 6.15
N MET A 55 -16.66 -8.47 5.53
CA MET A 55 -18.09 -8.55 5.21
C MET A 55 -18.70 -9.83 5.81
N PRO A 56 -19.98 -9.80 6.21
CA PRO A 56 -20.60 -10.90 6.96
C PRO A 56 -20.79 -12.19 6.15
N ASP A 57 -20.91 -12.10 4.82
CA ASP A 57 -21.19 -13.24 3.95
C ASP A 57 -19.93 -13.90 3.37
N THR A 58 -18.98 -13.10 2.93
CA THR A 58 -17.72 -13.56 2.33
C THR A 58 -16.69 -12.46 2.52
N ASP A 59 -15.49 -12.79 3.00
CA ASP A 59 -14.44 -11.79 3.13
C ASP A 59 -13.97 -11.30 1.75
N GLY A 60 -13.57 -10.01 1.69
CA GLY A 60 -13.19 -9.35 0.45
C GLY A 60 -11.96 -9.96 -0.22
N VAL A 61 -11.05 -10.58 0.54
CA VAL A 61 -9.86 -11.24 -0.04
C VAL A 61 -10.27 -12.49 -0.79
N SER A 62 -11.23 -13.26 -0.24
CA SER A 62 -11.82 -14.43 -0.91
C SER A 62 -12.56 -14.04 -2.18
N LEU A 63 -13.33 -12.95 -2.16
CA LEU A 63 -14.01 -12.42 -3.35
C LEU A 63 -13.00 -11.95 -4.42
N LEU A 64 -11.93 -11.27 -4.03
CA LEU A 64 -10.85 -10.86 -4.92
C LEU A 64 -10.18 -12.08 -5.58
N LYS A 65 -9.93 -13.13 -4.81
CA LYS A 65 -9.35 -14.40 -5.29
C LYS A 65 -10.27 -15.10 -6.29
N GLU A 66 -11.57 -15.13 -6.00
CA GLU A 66 -12.59 -15.64 -6.91
C GLU A 66 -12.56 -14.89 -8.25
N TRP A 67 -12.55 -13.56 -8.23
CA TRP A 67 -12.46 -12.76 -9.46
C TRP A 67 -11.14 -12.94 -10.21
N SER A 68 -10.04 -13.13 -9.50
CA SER A 68 -8.74 -13.41 -10.10
C SER A 68 -8.75 -14.76 -10.82
N THR A 69 -9.26 -15.82 -10.18
CA THR A 69 -9.29 -17.17 -10.74
C THR A 69 -10.31 -17.34 -11.88
N SER A 70 -11.42 -16.60 -11.83
CA SER A 70 -12.47 -16.63 -12.86
C SER A 70 -12.21 -15.67 -14.03
N GLY A 71 -11.11 -14.92 -14.01
CA GLY A 71 -10.78 -13.94 -15.06
C GLY A 71 -11.64 -12.69 -15.02
N LEU A 72 -12.38 -12.45 -13.95
CA LEU A 72 -13.24 -11.28 -13.75
C LEU A 72 -12.46 -10.07 -13.21
N LEU A 73 -11.22 -10.26 -12.75
CA LEU A 73 -10.35 -9.18 -12.25
C LEU A 73 -9.71 -8.40 -13.42
N THR A 74 -10.52 -7.61 -14.11
CA THR A 74 -10.08 -6.82 -15.29
C THR A 74 -9.95 -5.33 -15.00
N MET A 75 -10.12 -4.94 -13.75
CA MET A 75 -10.07 -3.56 -13.26
C MET A 75 -9.23 -3.48 -12.00
N PRO A 76 -8.66 -2.33 -11.66
CA PRO A 76 -7.99 -2.10 -10.38
C PRO A 76 -8.96 -2.28 -9.22
N VAL A 77 -8.50 -2.98 -8.18
CA VAL A 77 -9.22 -3.16 -6.92
C VAL A 77 -8.42 -2.53 -5.80
N LEU A 78 -9.06 -1.64 -5.05
CA LEU A 78 -8.53 -1.02 -3.84
C LEU A 78 -9.20 -1.69 -2.64
N MET A 79 -8.42 -2.38 -1.82
CA MET A 79 -8.94 -3.02 -0.61
C MET A 79 -9.10 -2.00 0.50
N MET A 80 -10.18 -2.12 1.29
CA MET A 80 -10.43 -1.29 2.47
C MET A 80 -10.47 -2.17 3.73
N SER A 81 -9.92 -1.71 4.85
CA SER A 81 -10.00 -2.46 6.11
C SER A 81 -9.86 -1.58 7.33
N GLY A 82 -10.63 -1.85 8.38
CA GLY A 82 -10.50 -1.23 9.70
C GLY A 82 -9.43 -1.88 10.59
N HIS A 83 -9.03 -3.13 10.29
CA HIS A 83 -8.05 -3.89 11.06
C HIS A 83 -7.13 -4.66 10.10
N ALA A 84 -6.37 -3.90 9.31
CA ALA A 84 -5.42 -4.50 8.39
C ALA A 84 -4.19 -5.05 9.12
N THR A 85 -3.93 -6.33 8.96
CA THR A 85 -2.60 -6.86 9.24
C THR A 85 -1.72 -6.73 7.99
N ILE A 86 -0.42 -6.62 8.18
CA ILE A 86 0.54 -6.58 7.05
C ILE A 86 0.35 -7.83 6.17
N ASP A 87 0.09 -8.98 6.78
CA ASP A 87 -0.10 -10.24 6.08
C ASP A 87 -1.32 -10.20 5.14
N THR A 88 -2.44 -9.63 5.59
CA THR A 88 -3.65 -9.49 4.76
C THR A 88 -3.41 -8.55 3.57
N ALA A 89 -2.69 -7.45 3.77
CA ALA A 89 -2.35 -6.52 2.69
C ALA A 89 -1.40 -7.16 1.67
N VAL A 90 -0.42 -7.94 2.13
CA VAL A 90 0.51 -8.69 1.28
C VAL A 90 -0.23 -9.77 0.48
N GLU A 91 -1.14 -10.52 1.12
CA GLU A 91 -1.96 -11.52 0.44
C GLU A 91 -2.84 -10.91 -0.64
N ALA A 92 -3.59 -9.84 -0.32
CA ALA A 92 -4.43 -9.13 -1.27
C ALA A 92 -3.63 -8.63 -2.49
N THR A 93 -2.44 -8.08 -2.25
CA THR A 93 -1.54 -7.60 -3.32
C THR A 93 -1.07 -8.75 -4.21
N ARG A 94 -0.73 -9.91 -3.64
CA ARG A 94 -0.33 -11.12 -4.40
C ARG A 94 -1.46 -11.66 -5.28
N ILE A 95 -2.71 -11.54 -4.83
CA ILE A 95 -3.89 -11.96 -5.59
C ILE A 95 -4.17 -10.99 -6.75
N GLY A 96 -3.82 -9.72 -6.61
CA GLY A 96 -3.98 -8.71 -7.65
C GLY A 96 -4.67 -7.42 -7.20
N ALA A 97 -4.76 -7.16 -5.90
CA ALA A 97 -5.18 -5.84 -5.41
C ALA A 97 -4.16 -4.77 -5.84
N THR A 98 -4.67 -3.63 -6.27
CA THR A 98 -3.86 -2.52 -6.76
C THR A 98 -3.31 -1.66 -5.62
N ASP A 99 -4.09 -1.49 -4.55
CA ASP A 99 -3.73 -0.66 -3.40
C ASP A 99 -4.54 -1.09 -2.17
N PHE A 100 -4.16 -0.55 -1.01
CA PHE A 100 -4.78 -0.84 0.27
C PHE A 100 -5.06 0.44 1.06
N LEU A 101 -6.29 0.58 1.57
CA LEU A 101 -6.77 1.73 2.33
C LEU A 101 -7.17 1.30 3.75
N GLU A 102 -6.55 1.86 4.75
CA GLU A 102 -6.88 1.62 6.16
C GLU A 102 -7.99 2.58 6.60
N LYS A 103 -9.06 2.04 7.19
CA LYS A 103 -10.15 2.81 7.81
C LYS A 103 -9.72 3.31 9.21
N PRO A 104 -9.94 4.58 9.59
CA PRO A 104 -10.70 5.60 8.86
C PRO A 104 -9.91 6.17 7.67
N ILE A 105 -10.55 6.22 6.49
CA ILE A 105 -9.88 6.62 5.24
C ILE A 105 -9.84 8.15 5.15
N ALA A 106 -8.64 8.73 5.16
CA ALA A 106 -8.47 10.15 4.90
C ALA A 106 -8.86 10.49 3.45
N LEU A 107 -9.66 11.55 3.25
CA LEU A 107 -10.15 11.98 1.95
C LEU A 107 -9.04 12.10 0.90
N ALA A 108 -7.94 12.78 1.23
CA ALA A 108 -6.82 12.94 0.32
C ALA A 108 -6.17 11.60 -0.10
N LYS A 109 -6.14 10.60 0.81
CA LYS A 109 -5.61 9.26 0.54
C LYS A 109 -6.53 8.49 -0.39
N LEU A 110 -7.86 8.56 -0.16
CA LEU A 110 -8.87 7.96 -1.02
C LEU A 110 -8.76 8.48 -2.46
N LEU A 111 -8.84 9.80 -2.63
CA LEU A 111 -8.79 10.43 -3.96
C LEU A 111 -7.48 10.14 -4.71
N ALA A 112 -6.35 10.15 -3.99
CA ALA A 112 -5.06 9.80 -4.58
C ALA A 112 -5.01 8.33 -5.03
N ALA A 113 -5.54 7.39 -4.24
CA ALA A 113 -5.58 5.97 -4.58
C ALA A 113 -6.51 5.70 -5.77
N VAL A 114 -7.70 6.29 -5.79
CA VAL A 114 -8.65 6.19 -6.92
C VAL A 114 -8.03 6.72 -8.20
N LYS A 115 -7.41 7.90 -8.15
CA LYS A 115 -6.72 8.49 -9.31
C LYS A 115 -5.60 7.59 -9.83
N ARG A 116 -4.78 7.00 -8.96
CA ARG A 116 -3.73 6.03 -9.36
C ARG A 116 -4.34 4.79 -10.03
N GLY A 117 -5.38 4.20 -9.41
CA GLY A 117 -6.05 3.02 -9.95
C GLY A 117 -6.62 3.26 -11.35
N LEU A 118 -7.33 4.36 -11.55
CA LEU A 118 -7.90 4.71 -12.85
C LEU A 118 -6.83 4.97 -13.92
N THR A 119 -5.68 5.55 -13.55
CA THR A 119 -4.55 5.75 -14.46
C THR A 119 -3.94 4.43 -14.90
N LEU A 120 -3.79 3.46 -13.98
CA LEU A 120 -3.29 2.12 -14.30
C LEU A 120 -4.21 1.38 -15.27
N LYS A 121 -5.54 1.48 -15.09
CA LYS A 121 -6.49 0.89 -16.03
C LYS A 121 -6.36 1.46 -17.45
N THR A 122 -6.15 2.77 -17.55
CA THR A 122 -5.98 3.44 -18.86
C THR A 122 -4.71 2.95 -19.56
N ALA A 123 -3.65 2.68 -18.83
CA ALA A 123 -2.40 2.13 -19.37
C ALA A 123 -2.51 0.66 -19.81
N LEU A 124 -3.42 -0.11 -19.18
CA LEU A 124 -3.66 -1.54 -19.48
C LEU A 124 -4.71 -1.78 -20.57
N ARG A 125 -5.45 -0.76 -21.02
CA ARG A 125 -6.35 -0.90 -22.18
C ARG A 125 -5.51 -0.89 -23.45
N PRO A 126 -5.46 -1.99 -24.23
CA PRO A 126 -4.93 -1.91 -25.59
C PRO A 126 -5.75 -0.88 -26.36
N ALA A 127 -5.08 0.08 -26.95
CA ALA A 127 -5.70 1.04 -27.86
C ALA A 127 -6.31 0.27 -29.05
N VAL A 128 -7.62 0.02 -29.01
CA VAL A 128 -8.35 -0.47 -30.16
C VAL A 128 -8.60 0.72 -31.07
N GLY A 129 -7.75 0.88 -32.05
CA GLY A 129 -7.99 1.83 -33.13
C GLY A 129 -6.71 2.36 -33.75
N GLY A 130 -6.23 1.74 -34.83
CA GLY A 130 -5.36 2.40 -35.82
C GLY A 130 -3.94 1.83 -35.93
N ALA A 131 -3.84 0.87 -36.77
CA ALA A 131 -2.74 0.44 -37.66
C ALA A 131 -1.34 1.06 -37.57
N ALA A 132 -0.43 0.11 -37.71
CA ALA A 132 0.84 0.13 -38.47
C ALA A 132 2.14 0.26 -37.65
N VAL A 133 2.72 -0.92 -37.55
CA VAL A 133 4.13 -1.30 -37.82
C VAL A 133 5.27 -0.34 -37.41
N ALA A 134 6.03 -0.80 -36.44
CA ALA A 134 7.48 -0.82 -36.58
C ALA A 134 8.05 -1.96 -35.73
N SER A 135 8.33 -3.07 -36.44
CA SER A 135 9.28 -4.08 -35.99
C SER A 135 10.66 -3.45 -35.97
N ALA A 136 11.33 -3.49 -34.86
CA ALA A 136 12.79 -3.36 -34.82
C ALA A 136 13.37 -4.14 -33.65
N ALA A 137 13.95 -5.25 -34.03
CA ALA A 137 15.19 -5.84 -33.52
C ALA A 137 15.35 -6.10 -32.00
N ILE A 138 15.21 -7.35 -31.72
CA ILE A 138 15.78 -8.11 -30.62
C ILE A 138 17.29 -7.91 -30.58
N ALA A 139 17.81 -7.47 -29.47
CA ALA A 139 19.15 -7.77 -29.06
C ALA A 139 19.10 -8.42 -27.67
N THR A 140 19.44 -9.67 -27.65
CA THR A 140 19.68 -10.51 -26.48
C THR A 140 20.73 -9.90 -25.58
N ALA A 141 20.33 -9.60 -24.34
CA ALA A 141 21.24 -9.62 -23.22
C ALA A 141 20.47 -10.23 -22.05
N ALA A 142 20.90 -11.38 -21.60
CA ALA A 142 20.47 -11.99 -20.37
C ALA A 142 21.03 -11.12 -19.24
N GLU A 143 20.17 -10.24 -18.71
CA GLU A 143 20.44 -9.54 -17.45
C GLU A 143 19.55 -10.14 -16.38
N ALA A 144 20.20 -10.43 -15.25
CA ALA A 144 19.60 -10.89 -14.01
C ALA A 144 18.39 -10.02 -13.62
N PRO A 145 17.39 -10.58 -12.91
CA PRO A 145 16.22 -9.81 -12.52
C PRO A 145 16.65 -8.56 -11.75
N PRO A 146 16.00 -7.39 -11.99
CA PRO A 146 16.35 -6.17 -11.29
C PRO A 146 16.19 -6.42 -9.79
N LYS A 147 17.27 -6.16 -9.05
CA LYS A 147 17.24 -6.18 -7.58
C LYS A 147 16.10 -5.24 -7.13
N SER A 148 15.08 -5.81 -6.52
CA SER A 148 13.94 -5.09 -5.97
C SER A 148 14.40 -4.33 -4.72
N SER A 149 15.01 -3.18 -4.94
CA SER A 149 15.41 -2.29 -3.85
C SER A 149 14.30 -1.26 -3.64
N ILE A 150 13.56 -1.39 -2.57
CA ILE A 150 12.79 -0.28 -2.02
C ILE A 150 13.81 0.67 -1.38
N SER A 151 14.26 1.70 -2.12
CA SER A 151 15.11 2.79 -1.61
C SER A 151 16.17 2.36 -0.58
N GLY A 152 17.04 1.39 -0.93
CA GLY A 152 18.16 1.00 -0.07
C GLY A 152 17.95 -0.24 0.81
N LEU A 153 16.82 -0.93 0.74
CA LEU A 153 16.64 -2.23 1.41
C LEU A 153 16.94 -3.37 0.42
N ASP A 154 17.76 -4.31 0.86
CA ASP A 154 17.98 -5.56 0.13
C ASP A 154 16.88 -6.56 0.49
N LEU A 155 15.96 -6.82 -0.44
CA LEU A 155 14.84 -7.76 -0.25
C LEU A 155 15.26 -9.23 -0.42
N GLU A 156 16.50 -9.50 -0.79
CA GLU A 156 17.08 -10.84 -0.86
C GLU A 156 17.52 -11.37 0.52
N LEU A 157 17.61 -10.48 1.52
CA LEU A 157 17.98 -10.84 2.89
C LEU A 157 16.86 -11.60 3.61
N PRO A 158 17.19 -12.50 4.55
CA PRO A 158 16.19 -13.07 5.46
C PRO A 158 15.40 -11.95 6.16
N LEU A 159 14.09 -12.14 6.35
CA LEU A 159 13.18 -11.13 6.88
C LEU A 159 13.68 -10.44 8.15
N ARG A 160 14.36 -11.17 9.03
CA ARG A 160 14.93 -10.63 10.27
C ARG A 160 16.02 -9.61 9.97
N GLU A 161 16.92 -9.92 9.06
CA GLU A 161 18.04 -9.05 8.67
C GLU A 161 17.56 -7.83 7.91
N ALA A 162 16.65 -8.00 6.95
CA ALA A 162 16.01 -6.91 6.22
C ALA A 162 15.26 -5.95 7.16
N ARG A 163 14.60 -6.49 8.20
CA ARG A 163 13.92 -5.69 9.22
C ARG A 163 14.91 -4.90 10.06
N ASP A 164 15.99 -5.53 10.52
CA ASP A 164 17.01 -4.87 11.34
C ASP A 164 17.73 -3.77 10.52
N GLU A 165 17.94 -3.95 9.25
CA GLU A 165 18.52 -2.95 8.34
C GLU A 165 17.57 -1.76 8.11
N PHE A 166 16.29 -2.04 7.88
CA PHE A 166 15.26 -1.01 7.81
C PHE A 166 15.19 -0.19 9.10
N GLU A 167 15.08 -0.86 10.25
CA GLU A 167 15.01 -0.21 11.56
C GLU A 167 16.26 0.64 11.84
N ARG A 168 17.43 0.14 11.45
CA ARG A 168 18.69 0.89 11.59
C ARG A 168 18.68 2.16 10.75
N SER A 169 18.27 2.07 9.49
CA SER A 169 18.15 3.22 8.59
C SER A 169 17.13 4.22 9.09
N TYR A 170 15.97 3.76 9.54
CA TYR A 170 14.89 4.56 10.08
C TYR A 170 15.31 5.35 11.33
N PHE A 171 15.93 4.67 12.30
CA PHE A 171 16.37 5.34 13.52
C PHE A 171 17.58 6.25 13.29
N THR A 172 18.49 5.90 12.37
CA THR A 172 19.61 6.78 11.99
C THR A 172 19.10 8.10 11.41
N TYR A 173 18.09 8.04 10.54
CA TYR A 173 17.43 9.22 9.97
C TYR A 173 16.82 10.11 11.07
N HIS A 174 16.08 9.52 12.02
CA HIS A 174 15.46 10.28 13.12
C HIS A 174 16.49 10.82 14.11
N LEU A 175 17.55 10.08 14.41
CA LEU A 175 18.66 10.53 15.25
C LEU A 175 19.35 11.77 14.65
N ALA A 176 19.61 11.75 13.36
CA ALA A 176 20.23 12.89 12.64
C ALA A 176 19.29 14.11 12.63
N ARG A 177 18.01 13.89 12.29
CA ARG A 177 17.01 14.96 12.16
C ARG A 177 16.68 15.64 13.49
N GLU A 178 16.52 14.87 14.56
CA GLU A 178 16.17 15.36 15.90
C GLU A 178 17.43 15.65 16.77
N LYS A 179 18.61 15.71 16.15
CA LYS A 179 19.89 16.00 16.81
C LYS A 179 20.12 15.16 18.07
N GLY A 180 19.72 13.89 18.05
CA GLY A 180 19.88 12.95 19.16
C GLY A 180 18.90 13.15 20.32
N SER A 181 17.85 13.96 20.19
CA SER A 181 16.87 14.17 21.26
C SER A 181 15.93 12.97 21.41
N MET A 182 16.19 12.13 22.40
CA MET A 182 15.42 10.90 22.68
C MET A 182 13.93 11.16 22.91
N THR A 183 13.56 12.29 23.51
CA THR A 183 12.16 12.66 23.74
C THR A 183 11.43 12.89 22.42
N ARG A 184 12.02 13.68 21.52
CA ARG A 184 11.42 13.98 20.22
C ARG A 184 11.40 12.75 19.31
N ILE A 185 12.41 11.89 19.38
CA ILE A 185 12.43 10.64 18.62
C ILE A 185 11.33 9.70 19.11
N ALA A 186 11.14 9.57 20.44
CA ALA A 186 10.09 8.76 21.04
C ALA A 186 8.69 9.23 20.58
N GLU A 187 8.44 10.54 20.62
CA GLU A 187 7.18 11.15 20.13
C GLU A 187 6.96 10.89 18.63
N LYS A 188 8.02 11.04 17.82
CA LYS A 188 7.94 10.85 16.35
C LYS A 188 7.75 9.39 15.94
N THR A 189 8.35 8.46 16.68
CA THR A 189 8.30 7.03 16.38
C THR A 189 7.16 6.30 17.08
N GLY A 190 6.43 6.98 17.97
CA GLY A 190 5.35 6.37 18.77
C GLY A 190 5.82 5.35 19.79
N LEU A 191 7.12 5.32 20.11
CA LEU A 191 7.71 4.38 21.05
C LEU A 191 7.90 5.05 22.42
N GLU A 192 7.66 4.28 23.48
CA GLU A 192 8.11 4.68 24.81
C GLU A 192 9.64 4.83 24.88
N ARG A 193 10.12 5.83 25.63
CA ARG A 193 11.56 6.10 25.75
C ARG A 193 12.36 4.87 26.16
N THR A 194 11.83 4.06 27.07
CA THR A 194 12.49 2.82 27.55
C THR A 194 12.66 1.79 26.43
N HIS A 195 11.62 1.63 25.60
CA HIS A 195 11.63 0.77 24.43
C HIS A 195 12.58 1.30 23.35
N LEU A 196 12.58 2.60 23.12
CA LEU A 196 13.49 3.25 22.16
C LEU A 196 14.96 3.01 22.54
N TYR A 197 15.33 3.19 23.81
CA TYR A 197 16.69 2.94 24.28
C TYR A 197 17.12 1.49 24.06
N ARG A 198 16.27 0.52 24.40
CA ARG A 198 16.55 -0.91 24.18
C ARG A 198 16.72 -1.23 22.70
N LYS A 199 15.88 -0.64 21.86
CA LYS A 199 15.89 -0.87 20.41
C LYS A 199 17.14 -0.28 19.75
N LEU A 200 17.50 0.96 20.07
CA LEU A 200 18.73 1.59 19.57
C LEU A 200 19.98 0.82 20.00
N LYS A 201 20.01 0.33 21.24
CA LYS A 201 21.10 -0.52 21.75
C LYS A 201 21.18 -1.85 21.00
N ALA A 202 20.06 -2.50 20.74
CA ALA A 202 20.02 -3.75 19.99
C ALA A 202 20.49 -3.59 18.53
N LEU A 203 20.21 -2.42 17.91
CA LEU A 203 20.63 -2.09 16.55
C LEU A 203 22.06 -1.52 16.47
N GLY A 204 22.76 -1.35 17.61
CA GLY A 204 24.11 -0.81 17.65
C GLY A 204 24.21 0.68 17.33
N LEU A 205 23.10 1.44 17.49
CA LEU A 205 23.06 2.86 17.20
C LEU A 205 23.46 3.72 18.40
N PRO A 206 24.12 4.88 18.20
CA PRO A 206 24.58 5.74 19.28
C PRO A 206 23.39 6.31 20.06
N ILE A 207 23.36 6.05 21.35
CA ILE A 207 22.36 6.57 22.28
C ILE A 207 22.83 7.92 22.77
N GLY A 208 22.36 8.99 22.14
CA GLY A 208 22.47 10.40 22.48
C GLY A 208 23.57 10.91 23.39
N GLY A 209 24.49 11.73 22.88
CA GLY A 209 25.20 12.76 23.62
C GLY A 209 26.32 12.32 24.55
N LYS A 210 27.42 11.86 23.96
CA LYS A 210 28.76 12.22 24.44
C LYS A 210 29.73 12.13 23.26
N LYS A 211 30.29 13.24 22.82
CA LYS A 211 31.48 13.24 21.97
C LYS A 211 32.55 12.40 22.70
N PRO A 212 33.26 11.49 22.00
CA PRO A 212 34.46 10.92 22.57
C PRO A 212 35.46 12.05 22.76
N GLY A 213 35.93 12.18 24.02
CA GLY A 213 36.69 13.25 24.55
C GLY A 213 38.02 13.47 23.90
N GLU A 214 38.38 14.71 23.90
CA GLU A 214 39.75 15.17 23.99
C GLU A 214 40.31 14.70 25.32
N GLY A 215 41.32 13.85 25.26
CA GLY A 215 42.21 13.60 26.36
C GLY A 215 42.98 14.86 26.65
N THR A 216 42.85 15.38 27.83
CA THR A 216 43.88 16.23 28.43
C THR A 216 44.93 15.33 29.06
N GLU A 217 46.06 15.22 28.39
CA GLU A 217 47.35 15.13 29.09
C GLU A 217 47.51 16.42 29.87
N ASP A 218 47.77 16.35 31.14
CA ASP A 218 48.79 17.20 31.80
C ASP A 218 49.07 16.72 33.22
N ALA A 219 50.40 16.64 33.43
CA ALA A 219 51.22 16.68 34.67
C ALA A 219 51.17 15.46 35.62
#